data_0b4208fe23c7d01ddb2d2635d5605705
#
_entry.id   0b4208fe23c7d01ddb2d2635d5605705
#
_cell.length_a   1.000
_cell.length_b   1.000
_cell.length_c   1.000
_cell.angle_alpha   90.00
_cell.angle_beta   90.00
_cell.angle_gamma   90.00
#
_symmetry.space_group_name_H-M   'P 1'
#
loop_
_entity.id
_entity.type
_entity.pdbx_description
1 polymer ?
#
loop_
_entity_poly.entity_id
_entity_poly.type
_entity_poly.pdbx_seq_one_letter_code
_entity_poly.pdbx_strand_id
1 'polypeptide(L)'
;MENENLVNAGAADDMTKHERRELKKQQKEKEVSDSENYKRNKEKKKLAAKYLVLGIIILLVVLGMYKLISNVRDFRPYYEGEFHWHANFEVFMCGERQEIKCGSSLCGIMLTHHHNDNIIHTEGSSISKKEDVALGKFFDRIGITFSDMQIMDKKNGDLCSGKAGRVKLVVNGKENTEFR
;
A
#
# COMPACT_ATOMS: atom_id res chain seq x y z
N MET A 1 -51.48 -28.91 -20.48
CA MET A 1 -51.76 -27.49 -20.86
C MET A 1 -52.59 -27.34 -22.15
N GLU A 2 -53.18 -28.43 -22.65
CA GLU A 2 -54.01 -28.37 -23.88
C GLU A 2 -55.50 -28.35 -23.60
N ASN A 3 -55.96 -28.54 -22.35
CA ASN A 3 -57.40 -28.63 -22.04
C ASN A 3 -58.08 -27.31 -21.61
N GLU A 4 -57.33 -26.25 -21.33
CA GLU A 4 -57.92 -24.96 -20.93
C GLU A 4 -58.36 -24.08 -22.12
N ASN A 5 -57.79 -24.32 -23.30
CA ASN A 5 -58.15 -23.53 -24.49
C ASN A 5 -59.42 -23.99 -25.20
N LEU A 6 -59.89 -25.21 -24.94
CA LEU A 6 -61.14 -25.75 -25.58
C LEU A 6 -62.46 -25.35 -24.88
N VAL A 7 -62.33 -25.04 -23.56
CA VAL A 7 -63.53 -24.63 -22.79
C VAL A 7 -63.95 -23.17 -23.05
N ASN A 8 -62.95 -22.32 -23.48
CA ASN A 8 -63.23 -20.90 -23.76
C ASN A 8 -63.83 -20.61 -25.15
N ALA A 9 -63.72 -21.54 -26.09
CA ALA A 9 -64.26 -21.34 -27.44
C ALA A 9 -65.81 -21.50 -27.54
N GLY A 10 -66.40 -22.33 -26.66
CA GLY A 10 -67.90 -22.57 -26.68
C GLY A 10 -68.75 -21.51 -25.98
N ALA A 11 -68.16 -20.76 -25.04
CA ALA A 11 -68.89 -19.74 -24.26
C ALA A 11 -68.95 -18.38 -24.97
N ALA A 12 -68.32 -18.19 -26.08
CA ALA A 12 -68.26 -16.90 -26.79
C ALA A 12 -69.44 -16.68 -27.77
N ASP A 13 -70.19 -17.73 -28.09
CA ASP A 13 -71.18 -17.64 -29.16
C ASP A 13 -72.55 -17.19 -28.67
N ASP A 14 -72.83 -17.27 -27.35
CA ASP A 14 -74.15 -16.88 -26.78
C ASP A 14 -74.14 -15.50 -26.07
N MET A 15 -73.03 -14.76 -26.15
CA MET A 15 -72.88 -13.44 -25.53
C MET A 15 -73.49 -12.34 -26.41
N THR A 16 -74.27 -11.45 -25.76
CA THR A 16 -74.83 -10.27 -26.43
C THR A 16 -73.70 -9.32 -26.89
N LYS A 17 -73.97 -8.53 -27.91
CA LYS A 17 -73.03 -7.54 -28.46
C LYS A 17 -72.52 -6.54 -27.39
N HIS A 18 -73.37 -6.29 -26.37
CA HIS A 18 -72.99 -5.41 -25.24
C HIS A 18 -71.96 -6.08 -24.32
N GLU A 19 -72.19 -7.31 -23.92
CA GLU A 19 -71.28 -8.09 -23.07
C GLU A 19 -69.91 -8.28 -23.72
N ARG A 20 -69.86 -8.56 -25.00
CA ARG A 20 -68.55 -8.64 -25.73
C ARG A 20 -67.79 -7.31 -25.72
N ARG A 21 -68.53 -6.18 -25.74
CA ARG A 21 -67.84 -4.85 -25.66
C ARG A 21 -67.26 -4.58 -24.26
N GLU A 22 -68.08 -4.90 -23.24
CA GLU A 22 -67.63 -4.74 -21.83
C GLU A 22 -66.42 -5.65 -21.52
N LEU A 23 -66.46 -6.88 -21.98
CA LEU A 23 -65.31 -7.82 -21.79
C LEU A 23 -64.02 -7.33 -22.47
N LYS A 24 -64.14 -6.84 -23.70
CA LYS A 24 -62.98 -6.23 -24.41
C LYS A 24 -62.46 -4.97 -23.70
N LYS A 25 -63.35 -4.17 -23.10
CA LYS A 25 -62.96 -3.00 -22.36
C LYS A 25 -62.22 -3.39 -21.08
N GLN A 26 -62.74 -4.36 -20.32
CA GLN A 26 -62.09 -4.88 -19.13
C GLN A 26 -60.73 -5.51 -19.44
N GLN A 27 -60.61 -6.29 -20.52
CA GLN A 27 -59.36 -6.87 -20.98
C GLN A 27 -58.34 -5.77 -21.30
N LYS A 28 -58.73 -4.73 -22.02
CA LYS A 28 -57.85 -3.61 -22.38
C LYS A 28 -57.42 -2.80 -21.16
N GLU A 29 -58.31 -2.56 -20.20
CA GLU A 29 -57.99 -1.89 -18.93
C GLU A 29 -57.02 -2.72 -18.11
N LYS A 30 -57.19 -4.05 -18.07
CA LYS A 30 -56.29 -4.98 -17.39
C LYS A 30 -54.89 -4.99 -18.04
N GLU A 31 -54.81 -5.08 -19.39
CA GLU A 31 -53.54 -5.02 -20.12
C GLU A 31 -52.77 -3.70 -19.87
N VAL A 32 -53.51 -2.56 -19.84
CA VAL A 32 -52.90 -1.26 -19.53
C VAL A 32 -52.37 -1.25 -18.11
N SER A 33 -53.15 -1.68 -17.13
CA SER A 33 -52.75 -1.77 -15.72
C SER A 33 -51.53 -2.69 -15.54
N ASP A 34 -51.54 -3.85 -16.17
CA ASP A 34 -50.40 -4.80 -16.08
C ASP A 34 -49.12 -4.24 -16.71
N SER A 35 -49.29 -3.52 -17.84
CA SER A 35 -48.14 -2.86 -18.51
C SER A 35 -47.56 -1.74 -17.65
N GLU A 36 -48.39 -0.93 -16.99
CA GLU A 36 -47.95 0.13 -16.07
C GLU A 36 -47.26 -0.45 -14.83
N ASN A 37 -47.86 -1.48 -14.24
CA ASN A 37 -47.29 -2.18 -13.10
C ASN A 37 -45.92 -2.81 -13.43
N TYR A 38 -45.80 -3.42 -14.61
CA TYR A 38 -44.52 -3.93 -15.10
C TYR A 38 -43.46 -2.84 -15.23
N LYS A 39 -43.81 -1.69 -15.85
CA LYS A 39 -42.91 -0.54 -15.98
C LYS A 39 -42.50 -0.02 -14.62
N ARG A 40 -43.42 0.18 -13.70
CA ARG A 40 -43.20 0.65 -12.33
C ARG A 40 -42.28 -0.31 -11.55
N ASN A 41 -42.53 -1.61 -11.66
CA ASN A 41 -41.66 -2.62 -11.01
C ASN A 41 -40.26 -2.68 -11.59
N LYS A 42 -40.14 -2.50 -12.91
CA LYS A 42 -38.81 -2.42 -13.58
C LYS A 42 -38.02 -1.20 -13.12
N GLU A 43 -38.67 -0.04 -12.96
CA GLU A 43 -38.01 1.17 -12.43
C GLU A 43 -37.61 1.01 -10.96
N LYS A 44 -38.46 0.44 -10.13
CA LYS A 44 -38.15 0.13 -8.72
C LYS A 44 -36.96 -0.81 -8.62
N LYS A 45 -36.88 -1.86 -9.45
CA LYS A 45 -35.75 -2.78 -9.48
C LYS A 45 -34.45 -2.08 -9.91
N LYS A 46 -34.51 -1.19 -10.92
CA LYS A 46 -33.32 -0.40 -11.33
C LYS A 46 -32.85 0.53 -10.22
N LEU A 47 -33.77 1.18 -9.53
CA LEU A 47 -33.45 2.09 -8.42
C LEU A 47 -32.86 1.32 -7.24
N ALA A 48 -33.46 0.18 -6.89
CA ALA A 48 -32.91 -0.70 -5.83
C ALA A 48 -31.50 -1.20 -6.16
N ALA A 49 -31.26 -1.62 -7.41
CA ALA A 49 -29.94 -2.03 -7.86
C ALA A 49 -28.91 -0.87 -7.77
N LYS A 50 -29.30 0.36 -8.12
CA LYS A 50 -28.44 1.54 -8.00
C LYS A 50 -28.05 1.82 -6.55
N TYR A 51 -28.98 1.76 -5.62
CA TYR A 51 -28.69 1.96 -4.19
C TYR A 51 -27.87 0.81 -3.59
N LEU A 52 -28.09 -0.42 -4.06
CA LEU A 52 -27.27 -1.56 -3.63
C LEU A 52 -25.80 -1.37 -4.05
N VAL A 53 -25.55 -0.98 -5.30
CA VAL A 53 -24.19 -0.70 -5.78
C VAL A 53 -23.57 0.45 -5.00
N LEU A 54 -24.31 1.53 -4.76
CA LEU A 54 -23.85 2.66 -3.96
C LEU A 54 -23.50 2.23 -2.53
N GLY A 55 -24.32 1.40 -1.91
CA GLY A 55 -24.06 0.85 -0.57
C GLY A 55 -22.79 0.01 -0.51
N ILE A 56 -22.53 -0.83 -1.53
CA ILE A 56 -21.31 -1.61 -1.63
C ILE A 56 -20.07 -0.70 -1.74
N ILE A 57 -20.15 0.35 -2.58
CA ILE A 57 -19.04 1.31 -2.73
C ILE A 57 -18.75 2.00 -1.39
N ILE A 58 -19.75 2.48 -0.69
CA ILE A 58 -19.59 3.12 0.62
C ILE A 58 -18.94 2.14 1.62
N LEU A 59 -19.41 0.90 1.65
CA LEU A 59 -18.86 -0.13 2.53
C LEU A 59 -17.37 -0.38 2.24
N LEU A 60 -16.99 -0.48 0.97
CA LEU A 60 -15.58 -0.67 0.57
C LEU A 60 -14.71 0.52 0.97
N VAL A 61 -15.21 1.75 0.83
CA VAL A 61 -14.51 2.97 1.27
C VAL A 61 -14.31 2.96 2.78
N VAL A 62 -15.35 2.64 3.55
CA VAL A 62 -15.26 2.59 5.02
C VAL A 62 -14.28 1.50 5.48
N LEU A 63 -14.31 0.31 4.87
CA LEU A 63 -13.37 -0.77 5.17
C LEU A 63 -11.93 -0.38 4.80
N GLY A 64 -11.73 0.30 3.67
CA GLY A 64 -10.43 0.81 3.25
C GLY A 64 -9.88 1.84 4.24
N MET A 65 -10.71 2.80 4.66
CA MET A 65 -10.33 3.79 5.69
C MET A 65 -10.04 3.13 7.04
N TYR A 66 -10.84 2.17 7.46
CA TYR A 66 -10.60 1.43 8.70
C TYR A 66 -9.23 0.73 8.68
N LYS A 67 -8.91 0.04 7.58
CA LYS A 67 -7.58 -0.60 7.39
C LYS A 67 -6.44 0.41 7.42
N LEU A 68 -6.62 1.55 6.76
CA LEU A 68 -5.61 2.62 6.75
C LEU A 68 -5.35 3.16 8.17
N ILE A 69 -6.41 3.46 8.91
CA ILE A 69 -6.32 3.98 10.28
C ILE A 69 -5.71 2.93 11.23
N SER A 70 -6.08 1.65 11.11
CA SER A 70 -5.51 0.59 11.95
C SER A 70 -4.01 0.44 11.72
N ASN A 71 -3.55 0.46 10.47
CA ASN A 71 -2.13 0.40 10.15
C ASN A 71 -1.33 1.59 10.71
N VAL A 72 -1.93 2.79 10.74
CA VAL A 72 -1.28 3.98 11.34
C VAL A 72 -1.23 3.87 12.87
N ARG A 73 -2.27 3.33 13.51
CA ARG A 73 -2.31 3.15 14.97
C ARG A 73 -1.28 2.15 15.50
N ASP A 74 -0.95 1.13 14.72
CA ASP A 74 -0.01 0.08 15.10
C ASP A 74 1.45 0.48 14.82
N PHE A 75 1.68 1.64 14.18
CA PHE A 75 3.02 2.17 13.96
C PHE A 75 3.58 2.72 15.28
N ARG A 76 4.49 1.96 15.88
CA ARG A 76 5.30 2.43 17.01
C ARG A 76 6.72 2.64 16.53
N PRO A 77 7.27 3.87 16.65
CA PRO A 77 8.67 4.11 16.32
C PRO A 77 9.58 3.27 17.23
N TYR A 78 10.76 2.92 16.72
CA TYR A 78 11.79 2.22 17.49
C TYR A 78 12.24 3.05 18.70
N TYR A 79 12.33 4.38 18.52
CA TYR A 79 12.63 5.34 19.57
C TYR A 79 11.79 6.59 19.40
N GLU A 80 11.31 7.17 20.48
CA GLU A 80 10.58 8.42 20.52
C GLU A 80 11.16 9.32 21.62
N GLY A 81 11.51 10.56 21.26
CA GLY A 81 12.16 11.54 22.11
C GLY A 81 13.35 12.18 21.41
N GLU A 82 13.75 13.37 21.84
CA GLU A 82 14.93 14.03 21.34
C GLU A 82 16.19 13.23 21.63
N PHE A 83 17.08 13.14 20.66
CA PHE A 83 18.38 12.48 20.82
C PHE A 83 19.44 13.16 19.98
N HIS A 84 20.68 13.08 20.47
CA HIS A 84 21.87 13.56 19.80
C HIS A 84 23.05 12.65 20.21
N TRP A 85 23.37 11.67 19.36
CA TRP A 85 24.37 10.67 19.62
C TRP A 85 25.53 10.82 18.66
N HIS A 86 26.75 10.52 19.14
CA HIS A 86 27.97 10.58 18.37
C HIS A 86 28.68 9.24 18.37
N ALA A 87 29.28 8.87 17.23
CA ALA A 87 30.19 7.76 17.12
C ALA A 87 31.39 8.15 16.21
N ASN A 88 32.60 8.02 16.72
CA ASN A 88 33.79 8.21 15.89
C ASN A 88 33.95 7.04 14.92
N PHE A 89 34.37 7.33 13.70
CA PHE A 89 34.68 6.30 12.71
C PHE A 89 35.95 6.65 11.92
N GLU A 90 36.65 5.62 11.48
CA GLU A 90 37.78 5.74 10.59
C GLU A 90 37.72 4.64 9.54
N VAL A 91 38.11 4.96 8.32
CA VAL A 91 38.20 4.00 7.22
C VAL A 91 39.68 3.90 6.82
N PHE A 92 40.18 2.67 6.75
CA PHE A 92 41.54 2.38 6.28
C PHE A 92 41.48 1.52 5.02
N MET A 93 42.24 1.89 4.01
CA MET A 93 42.42 1.08 2.80
C MET A 93 43.89 0.74 2.63
N CYS A 94 44.20 -0.55 2.64
CA CYS A 94 45.57 -1.06 2.59
C CYS A 94 46.50 -0.46 3.65
N GLY A 95 45.96 -0.11 4.83
CA GLY A 95 46.69 0.50 5.94
C GLY A 95 46.72 2.03 5.92
N GLU A 96 46.24 2.67 4.87
CA GLU A 96 46.16 4.12 4.76
C GLU A 96 44.79 4.64 5.16
N ARG A 97 44.78 5.64 6.04
CA ARG A 97 43.56 6.30 6.46
C ARG A 97 42.93 7.09 5.31
N GLN A 98 41.63 6.91 5.11
CA GLN A 98 40.90 7.60 4.09
C GLN A 98 40.11 8.78 4.70
N GLU A 99 40.17 9.93 4.06
CA GLU A 99 39.29 11.04 4.38
C GLU A 99 37.93 10.79 3.76
N ILE A 100 36.90 10.67 4.59
CA ILE A 100 35.53 10.53 4.13
C ILE A 100 34.91 11.92 4.03
N LYS A 101 34.68 12.36 2.80
CA LYS A 101 34.02 13.64 2.52
C LYS A 101 32.59 13.40 2.14
N CYS A 102 31.73 14.23 2.67
CA CYS A 102 30.33 14.20 2.30
C CYS A 102 30.14 14.82 0.91
N GLY A 103 29.81 13.98 -0.06
CA GLY A 103 29.61 14.37 -1.47
C GLY A 103 28.17 14.88 -1.78
N SER A 104 27.30 14.99 -0.78
CA SER A 104 25.91 15.33 -0.97
C SER A 104 25.51 16.61 -0.23
N SER A 105 24.65 17.43 -0.85
CA SER A 105 24.00 18.58 -0.19
C SER A 105 23.06 18.19 0.97
N LEU A 106 22.76 16.90 1.11
CA LEU A 106 21.93 16.34 2.18
C LEU A 106 22.73 16.02 3.46
N CYS A 107 24.04 16.15 3.42
CA CYS A 107 24.90 15.99 4.59
C CYS A 107 24.59 17.06 5.63
N GLY A 108 24.36 16.66 6.85
CA GLY A 108 23.99 17.56 7.94
C GLY A 108 22.49 17.71 8.17
N ILE A 109 21.62 17.17 7.30
CA ILE A 109 20.16 17.25 7.49
C ILE A 109 19.47 15.87 7.59
N MET A 110 20.25 14.79 7.46
CA MET A 110 19.73 13.42 7.60
C MET A 110 19.81 12.95 9.05
N LEU A 111 18.96 12.02 9.42
CA LEU A 111 18.94 11.36 10.74
C LEU A 111 20.33 10.90 11.20
N THR A 112 21.11 10.32 10.29
CA THR A 112 22.54 10.00 10.50
C THR A 112 23.37 10.69 9.43
N HIS A 113 24.36 11.48 9.84
CA HIS A 113 25.20 12.28 8.94
C HIS A 113 26.59 12.55 9.55
N HIS A 114 27.46 13.25 8.85
CA HIS A 114 28.74 13.76 9.38
C HIS A 114 29.09 15.13 8.79
N HIS A 115 29.95 15.89 9.46
CA HIS A 115 30.38 17.22 9.05
C HIS A 115 31.81 17.25 8.52
N ASN A 116 32.34 16.18 7.92
CA ASN A 116 33.74 15.96 7.53
C ASN A 116 34.71 15.91 8.73
N ASP A 117 34.23 15.52 9.88
CA ASP A 117 34.92 15.46 11.16
C ASP A 117 35.22 14.03 11.62
N ASN A 118 34.89 13.01 10.79
CA ASN A 118 34.89 11.57 11.11
C ASN A 118 34.07 11.20 12.34
N ILE A 119 32.98 11.96 12.56
CA ILE A 119 31.98 11.67 13.58
C ILE A 119 30.66 11.41 12.89
N ILE A 120 30.07 10.27 13.19
CA ILE A 120 28.68 9.99 12.82
C ILE A 120 27.80 10.71 13.85
N HIS A 121 27.04 11.69 13.40
CA HIS A 121 26.00 12.33 14.16
C HIS A 121 24.69 11.61 13.91
N THR A 122 23.97 11.30 14.97
CA THR A 122 22.61 10.71 14.89
C THR A 122 21.71 11.56 15.76
N GLU A 123 20.88 12.38 15.14
CA GLU A 123 20.06 13.35 15.84
C GLU A 123 18.66 13.46 15.27
N GLY A 124 17.70 13.78 16.14
CA GLY A 124 16.30 13.92 15.77
C GLY A 124 15.35 13.77 16.96
N SER A 125 14.07 13.64 16.66
CA SER A 125 13.01 13.48 17.67
C SER A 125 12.34 12.11 17.65
N SER A 126 12.64 11.27 16.67
CA SER A 126 12.14 9.89 16.60
C SER A 126 12.95 9.05 15.62
N ILE A 127 13.03 7.76 15.89
CA ILE A 127 13.62 6.74 14.99
C ILE A 127 12.49 5.79 14.62
N SER A 128 12.13 5.74 13.35
CA SER A 128 11.02 4.88 12.89
C SER A 128 11.37 3.41 12.98
N LYS A 129 12.58 3.03 12.55
CA LYS A 129 13.06 1.64 12.55
C LYS A 129 14.51 1.60 13.04
N LYS A 130 14.89 0.51 13.71
CA LYS A 130 16.27 0.29 14.17
C LYS A 130 17.29 0.41 13.03
N GLU A 131 16.94 -0.07 11.86
CA GLU A 131 17.77 -0.05 10.66
C GLU A 131 18.08 1.38 10.17
N ASP A 132 17.25 2.37 10.53
CA ASP A 132 17.44 3.77 10.12
C ASP A 132 18.69 4.40 10.74
N VAL A 133 19.20 3.85 11.84
CA VAL A 133 20.41 4.28 12.54
C VAL A 133 21.54 3.26 12.44
N ALA A 134 21.40 2.23 11.61
CA ALA A 134 22.44 1.25 11.39
C ALA A 134 23.62 1.84 10.59
N LEU A 135 24.84 1.36 10.87
CA LEU A 135 26.09 1.82 10.25
C LEU A 135 26.03 1.70 8.71
N GLY A 136 25.52 0.58 8.19
CA GLY A 136 25.39 0.41 6.74
C GLY A 136 24.48 1.48 6.13
N LYS A 137 23.40 1.88 6.84
CA LYS A 137 22.50 2.94 6.38
C LYS A 137 23.17 4.31 6.36
N PHE A 138 24.06 4.59 7.32
CA PHE A 138 24.87 5.79 7.30
C PHE A 138 25.77 5.84 6.04
N PHE A 139 26.49 4.76 5.74
CA PHE A 139 27.35 4.70 4.54
C PHE A 139 26.54 4.81 3.24
N ASP A 140 25.36 4.18 3.15
CA ASP A 140 24.45 4.33 2.00
C ASP A 140 24.07 5.81 1.78
N ARG A 141 23.76 6.54 2.86
CA ARG A 141 23.37 7.96 2.80
C ARG A 141 24.46 8.90 2.31
N ILE A 142 25.69 8.63 2.69
CA ILE A 142 26.84 9.42 2.23
C ILE A 142 27.41 8.92 0.89
N GLY A 143 26.76 7.91 0.26
CA GLY A 143 27.11 7.41 -1.07
C GLY A 143 28.33 6.49 -1.09
N ILE A 144 28.68 5.87 0.04
CA ILE A 144 29.81 4.95 0.15
C ILE A 144 29.33 3.50 0.18
N THR A 145 29.86 2.67 -0.71
CA THR A 145 29.63 1.22 -0.66
C THR A 145 30.30 0.64 0.59
N PHE A 146 29.50 -0.04 1.41
CA PHE A 146 29.98 -0.69 2.61
C PHE A 146 29.24 -2.01 2.87
N SER A 147 29.98 -3.11 2.91
CA SER A 147 29.49 -4.46 3.22
C SER A 147 30.65 -5.33 3.74
N ASP A 148 30.35 -6.57 4.09
CA ASP A 148 31.33 -7.60 4.42
C ASP A 148 32.25 -7.97 3.26
N MET A 149 31.88 -7.64 2.02
CA MET A 149 32.63 -7.96 0.80
C MET A 149 33.35 -6.77 0.18
N GLN A 150 32.90 -5.53 0.48
CA GLN A 150 33.40 -4.33 -0.20
C GLN A 150 33.32 -3.09 0.69
N ILE A 151 34.35 -2.27 0.64
CA ILE A 151 34.38 -0.90 1.16
C ILE A 151 34.89 0.04 0.08
N MET A 152 34.12 1.11 -0.23
CA MET A 152 34.42 2.02 -1.33
C MET A 152 34.65 1.25 -2.66
N ASP A 153 35.81 1.38 -3.27
CA ASP A 153 36.22 0.69 -4.51
C ASP A 153 36.98 -0.64 -4.27
N LYS A 154 37.31 -1.00 -3.03
CA LYS A 154 38.06 -2.21 -2.70
C LYS A 154 37.16 -3.38 -2.27
N LYS A 155 37.44 -4.53 -2.84
CA LYS A 155 36.75 -5.79 -2.56
C LYS A 155 37.64 -6.80 -1.87
N ASN A 156 37.04 -7.77 -1.20
CA ASN A 156 37.77 -8.92 -0.69
C ASN A 156 38.52 -9.61 -1.82
N GLY A 157 39.83 -9.88 -1.59
CA GLY A 157 40.71 -10.46 -2.58
C GLY A 157 41.57 -9.45 -3.37
N ASP A 158 41.21 -8.15 -3.37
CA ASP A 158 42.03 -7.13 -3.99
C ASP A 158 43.38 -7.03 -3.31
N LEU A 159 44.44 -6.77 -4.08
CA LEU A 159 45.77 -6.73 -3.54
C LEU A 159 46.07 -5.44 -2.75
N CYS A 160 46.48 -5.60 -1.53
CA CYS A 160 47.07 -4.58 -0.66
C CYS A 160 48.54 -4.90 -0.41
N SER A 161 49.45 -4.11 -0.98
CA SER A 161 50.90 -4.33 -0.87
C SER A 161 51.32 -5.78 -1.21
N GLY A 162 50.75 -6.33 -2.28
CA GLY A 162 51.02 -7.68 -2.79
C GLY A 162 50.33 -8.84 -2.06
N LYS A 163 49.46 -8.55 -1.08
CA LYS A 163 48.69 -9.57 -0.36
C LYS A 163 47.19 -9.32 -0.57
N ALA A 164 46.39 -10.40 -0.65
CA ALA A 164 44.95 -10.31 -0.73
C ALA A 164 44.36 -9.65 0.55
N GLY A 165 43.67 -8.56 0.35
CA GLY A 165 43.00 -7.83 1.41
C GLY A 165 41.64 -8.45 1.79
N ARG A 166 41.13 -8.08 2.97
CA ARG A 166 39.79 -8.42 3.45
C ARG A 166 39.15 -7.23 4.16
N VAL A 167 37.88 -6.99 3.90
CA VAL A 167 37.12 -6.01 4.66
C VAL A 167 36.94 -6.50 6.08
N LYS A 168 37.18 -5.63 7.05
CA LYS A 168 36.95 -5.88 8.47
C LYS A 168 36.22 -4.69 9.08
N LEU A 169 35.24 -4.96 9.88
CA LEU A 169 34.63 -3.99 10.77
C LEU A 169 35.15 -4.21 12.19
N VAL A 170 35.63 -3.16 12.83
CA VAL A 170 36.06 -3.18 14.21
C VAL A 170 35.24 -2.18 15.00
N VAL A 171 34.54 -2.62 16.04
CA VAL A 171 33.72 -1.78 16.92
C VAL A 171 34.34 -1.87 18.34
N ASN A 172 34.72 -0.74 18.89
CA ASN A 172 35.34 -0.67 20.23
C ASN A 172 36.50 -1.66 20.40
N GLY A 173 37.37 -1.79 19.38
CA GLY A 173 38.56 -2.67 19.40
C GLY A 173 38.26 -4.15 19.15
N LYS A 174 37.02 -4.54 18.88
CA LYS A 174 36.63 -5.94 18.58
C LYS A 174 36.11 -6.07 17.17
N GLU A 175 36.56 -7.14 16.47
CA GLU A 175 36.01 -7.46 15.15
C GLU A 175 34.47 -7.74 15.26
N ASN A 176 33.70 -7.12 14.38
CA ASN A 176 32.27 -7.25 14.28
C ASN A 176 31.89 -7.74 12.88
N THR A 177 30.88 -8.59 12.78
CA THR A 177 30.41 -9.18 11.51
C THR A 177 29.07 -8.61 11.06
N GLU A 178 28.46 -7.74 11.83
CA GLU A 178 27.18 -7.07 11.51
C GLU A 178 27.47 -5.76 10.75
N PHE A 179 27.54 -5.85 9.44
CA PHE A 179 27.84 -4.71 8.57
C PHE A 179 26.62 -3.83 8.28
N ARG A 180 25.39 -4.29 8.60
CA ARG A 180 24.16 -3.58 8.28
C ARG A 180 23.15 -3.62 9.42
#